data_882b2568ac0d2f016b743d1ead663a03
#
_entry.id   882b2568ac0d2f016b743d1ead663a03
#
_cell.length_a   1.000
_cell.length_b   1.000
_cell.length_c   1.000
_cell.angle_alpha   90.00
_cell.angle_beta   90.00
_cell.angle_gamma   90.00
#
_symmetry.space_group_name_H-M   'P 1'
#
loop_
_entity.id
_entity.type
_entity.pdbx_description
1 polymer ?
#
loop_
_entity_poly.entity_id
_entity_poly.type
_entity_poly.pdbx_seq_one_letter_code
_entity_poly.pdbx_strand_id
1 'polypeptide(L)'
;MGRKKKFKINKKLKNALVTIAITILIYLLSKTGVFESIDKAIAETGLADIVDTTDTSVVSTVPTVKTNTEIIEKVAQNIQIDSNKLNILFFDVGQADCILVLNKGKCVLIDAGNSGDGEFIVNGIKALGIEKIDYVVGTHIHEDHIGGMSYIVDSFDIGEFYLPYNETTTTTYYKKLLTSLTEKEESIVEINVGDKFSVEDANFEVMAVDHSEPENANNTSIVLELVFGNQKYLFMGDAETEVEDGRKWNDVDVLKVGHHGSNTSTSQEFLNQVAPEISIISVGEGNSYGLPKDKILTRLEKIGTTIYRTDNDGTIQLISDGNTNEIVKIEVNFDSSQN
;
A
#
# COMPACT_ATOMS: atom_id res chain seq x y z
N MET A 1 -35.28 -30.71 -40.40
CA MET A 1 -34.25 -29.81 -40.92
C MET A 1 -34.01 -28.67 -39.91
N GLY A 2 -33.02 -28.81 -39.05
CA GLY A 2 -32.70 -27.86 -37.98
C GLY A 2 -31.79 -26.76 -38.50
N ARG A 3 -32.22 -25.49 -38.43
CA ARG A 3 -31.40 -24.30 -38.77
C ARG A 3 -30.31 -24.13 -37.72
N LYS A 4 -29.03 -24.31 -38.10
CA LYS A 4 -27.88 -23.94 -37.29
C LYS A 4 -27.86 -22.41 -37.11
N LYS A 5 -28.03 -21.91 -35.85
CA LYS A 5 -27.84 -20.49 -35.51
C LYS A 5 -26.35 -20.16 -35.66
N LYS A 6 -25.99 -19.25 -36.56
CA LYS A 6 -24.66 -18.68 -36.66
C LYS A 6 -24.49 -17.66 -35.52
N PHE A 7 -23.58 -17.91 -34.59
CA PHE A 7 -23.19 -16.96 -33.56
C PHE A 7 -22.36 -15.85 -34.21
N LYS A 8 -22.83 -14.60 -34.16
CA LYS A 8 -22.03 -13.42 -34.57
C LYS A 8 -21.25 -12.92 -33.36
N ILE A 9 -19.93 -13.11 -33.38
CA ILE A 9 -19.01 -12.54 -32.41
C ILE A 9 -19.00 -11.01 -32.63
N ASN A 10 -19.28 -10.20 -31.59
CA ASN A 10 -19.26 -8.76 -31.71
C ASN A 10 -17.80 -8.23 -31.83
N LYS A 11 -17.64 -7.01 -32.39
CA LYS A 11 -16.32 -6.43 -32.69
C LYS A 11 -15.44 -6.29 -31.44
N LYS A 12 -16.04 -5.99 -30.26
CA LYS A 12 -15.32 -5.87 -28.97
C LYS A 12 -14.75 -7.21 -28.52
N LEU A 13 -15.55 -8.29 -28.62
CA LEU A 13 -15.09 -9.64 -28.25
C LEU A 13 -14.02 -10.14 -29.22
N LYS A 14 -14.11 -9.80 -30.51
CA LYS A 14 -13.09 -10.16 -31.50
C LYS A 14 -11.76 -9.45 -31.21
N ASN A 15 -11.80 -8.17 -30.87
CA ASN A 15 -10.59 -7.41 -30.51
C ASN A 15 -9.95 -7.94 -29.22
N ALA A 16 -10.75 -8.22 -28.18
CA ALA A 16 -10.25 -8.82 -26.95
C ALA A 16 -9.56 -10.17 -27.17
N LEU A 17 -10.13 -11.04 -28.01
CA LEU A 17 -9.53 -12.34 -28.36
C LEU A 17 -8.23 -12.17 -29.15
N VAL A 18 -8.12 -11.16 -30.02
CA VAL A 18 -6.88 -10.85 -30.75
C VAL A 18 -5.81 -10.35 -29.80
N THR A 19 -6.16 -9.46 -28.87
CA THR A 19 -5.20 -8.97 -27.85
C THR A 19 -4.67 -10.11 -26.99
N ILE A 20 -5.53 -10.98 -26.47
CA ILE A 20 -5.15 -12.16 -25.69
C ILE A 20 -4.21 -13.07 -26.51
N ALA A 21 -4.54 -13.32 -27.78
CA ALA A 21 -3.71 -14.18 -28.65
C ALA A 21 -2.32 -13.58 -28.87
N ILE A 22 -2.22 -12.24 -29.06
CA ILE A 22 -0.94 -11.54 -29.22
C ILE A 22 -0.13 -11.62 -27.92
N THR A 23 -0.74 -11.39 -26.77
CA THR A 23 -0.07 -11.48 -25.46
C THR A 23 0.48 -12.87 -25.21
N ILE A 24 -0.32 -13.92 -25.48
CA ILE A 24 0.15 -15.32 -25.38
C ILE A 24 1.31 -15.60 -26.34
N LEU A 25 1.26 -15.07 -27.56
CA LEU A 25 2.32 -15.25 -28.54
C LEU A 25 3.62 -14.58 -28.09
N ILE A 26 3.56 -13.35 -27.58
CA ILE A 26 4.72 -12.63 -27.03
C ILE A 26 5.31 -13.40 -25.86
N TYR A 27 4.46 -13.87 -24.93
CA TYR A 27 4.89 -14.70 -23.80
C TYR A 27 5.59 -15.98 -24.25
N LEU A 28 5.04 -16.69 -25.23
CA LEU A 28 5.66 -17.92 -25.77
C LEU A 28 6.99 -17.62 -26.45
N LEU A 29 7.10 -16.53 -27.21
CA LEU A 29 8.34 -16.10 -27.86
C LEU A 29 9.41 -15.70 -26.82
N SER A 30 9.05 -15.09 -25.70
CA SER A 30 10.00 -14.75 -24.63
C SER A 30 10.61 -15.99 -23.95
N LYS A 31 9.90 -17.12 -23.95
CA LYS A 31 10.40 -18.40 -23.41
C LYS A 31 11.29 -19.19 -24.35
N THR A 32 11.32 -18.84 -25.64
CA THR A 32 12.06 -19.60 -26.68
C THR A 32 13.43 -19.01 -27.03
N GLY A 33 13.85 -17.90 -26.37
CA GLY A 33 15.11 -17.21 -26.70
C GLY A 33 15.09 -16.50 -28.07
N VAL A 34 13.94 -16.43 -28.73
CA VAL A 34 13.80 -15.79 -30.05
C VAL A 34 14.11 -14.29 -29.99
N PHE A 35 13.82 -13.61 -28.87
CA PHE A 35 14.16 -12.21 -28.69
C PHE A 35 15.67 -11.99 -28.67
N GLU A 36 16.45 -12.82 -27.94
CA GLU A 36 17.92 -12.74 -27.97
C GLU A 36 18.48 -12.98 -29.38
N SER A 37 17.84 -13.86 -30.14
CA SER A 37 18.24 -14.13 -31.54
C SER A 37 17.91 -12.95 -32.47
N ILE A 38 16.81 -12.23 -32.22
CA ILE A 38 16.41 -11.04 -32.98
C ILE A 38 17.34 -9.87 -32.64
N ASP A 39 17.65 -9.63 -31.38
CA ASP A 39 18.57 -8.56 -30.94
C ASP A 39 19.98 -8.81 -31.54
N LYS A 40 20.44 -10.06 -31.57
CA LYS A 40 21.69 -10.44 -32.17
C LYS A 40 21.68 -10.24 -33.71
N ALA A 41 20.58 -10.59 -34.36
CA ALA A 41 20.42 -10.39 -35.80
C ALA A 41 20.34 -8.90 -36.18
N ILE A 42 19.70 -8.05 -35.37
CA ILE A 42 19.67 -6.59 -35.55
C ILE A 42 21.07 -6.01 -35.39
N ALA A 43 21.83 -6.45 -34.39
CA ALA A 43 23.21 -6.03 -34.17
C ALA A 43 24.16 -6.45 -35.35
N GLU A 44 23.95 -7.64 -35.88
CA GLU A 44 24.76 -8.18 -37.02
C GLU A 44 24.40 -7.56 -38.37
N THR A 45 23.17 -7.04 -38.55
CA THR A 45 22.73 -6.47 -39.86
C THR A 45 22.95 -4.97 -39.98
N GLY A 46 23.45 -4.29 -38.94
CA GLY A 46 23.69 -2.85 -38.96
C GLY A 46 22.42 -1.99 -39.13
N LEU A 47 21.24 -2.58 -38.94
CA LEU A 47 19.96 -1.84 -39.03
C LEU A 47 19.79 -0.76 -37.94
N ALA A 48 20.60 -0.81 -36.89
CA ALA A 48 20.62 0.23 -35.85
C ALA A 48 21.08 1.61 -36.40
N ASP A 49 21.88 1.62 -37.46
CA ASP A 49 22.44 2.86 -38.07
C ASP A 49 21.48 3.55 -39.05
N ILE A 50 20.31 2.96 -39.37
CA ILE A 50 19.38 3.51 -40.37
C ILE A 50 18.34 4.46 -39.73
N VAL A 51 18.25 4.52 -38.40
CA VAL A 51 17.26 5.36 -37.70
C VAL A 51 17.73 6.81 -37.53
N ASP A 52 18.99 7.14 -37.87
CA ASP A 52 19.60 8.44 -37.57
C ASP A 52 19.68 9.43 -38.77
N THR A 53 18.90 9.22 -39.83
CA THR A 53 18.86 10.20 -40.95
C THR A 53 17.42 10.46 -41.44
N THR A 54 16.58 11.09 -40.64
CA THR A 54 15.51 11.95 -41.17
C THR A 54 15.37 13.17 -40.28
N ASP A 55 15.96 14.25 -40.80
CA ASP A 55 15.68 15.63 -40.41
C ASP A 55 14.15 15.90 -40.53
N THR A 56 13.48 16.01 -39.39
CA THR A 56 12.18 16.64 -39.32
C THR A 56 12.14 17.49 -38.07
N SER A 57 12.36 18.78 -38.29
CA SER A 57 12.03 19.86 -37.36
C SER A 57 10.52 19.94 -37.14
N VAL A 58 9.98 19.01 -36.34
CA VAL A 58 8.71 19.14 -35.64
C VAL A 58 9.01 18.85 -34.19
N VAL A 59 9.20 19.93 -33.44
CA VAL A 59 9.21 19.88 -31.98
C VAL A 59 7.80 19.44 -31.53
N SER A 60 7.60 18.15 -31.48
CA SER A 60 6.53 17.56 -30.68
C SER A 60 7.04 17.52 -29.25
N THR A 61 6.54 18.40 -28.40
CA THR A 61 6.69 18.28 -26.95
C THR A 61 5.86 17.06 -26.52
N VAL A 62 6.45 15.87 -26.68
CA VAL A 62 5.97 14.69 -25.96
C VAL A 62 6.35 14.93 -24.51
N PRO A 63 5.38 14.95 -23.55
CA PRO A 63 5.73 15.03 -22.16
C PRO A 63 6.64 13.82 -21.85
N THR A 64 7.83 14.09 -21.35
CA THR A 64 8.73 13.02 -20.90
C THR A 64 8.03 12.28 -19.78
N VAL A 65 7.56 11.09 -20.07
CA VAL A 65 7.02 10.17 -19.05
C VAL A 65 8.17 9.90 -18.09
N LYS A 66 8.12 10.47 -16.89
CA LYS A 66 9.07 10.16 -15.84
C LYS A 66 8.90 8.67 -15.55
N THR A 67 9.93 7.90 -15.70
CA THR A 67 9.90 6.47 -15.38
C THR A 67 9.66 6.29 -13.88
N ASN A 68 8.94 5.26 -13.48
CA ASN A 68 8.70 4.95 -12.06
C ASN A 68 10.00 4.96 -11.24
N THR A 69 11.12 4.57 -11.84
CA THR A 69 12.47 4.60 -11.24
C THR A 69 12.90 6.00 -10.82
N GLU A 70 12.69 7.05 -11.66
CA GLU A 70 13.05 8.43 -11.30
C GLU A 70 12.20 8.99 -10.16
N ILE A 71 10.94 8.56 -10.08
CA ILE A 71 10.03 8.95 -9.00
C ILE A 71 10.48 8.29 -7.69
N ILE A 72 10.77 6.99 -7.72
CA ILE A 72 11.23 6.21 -6.56
C ILE A 72 12.55 6.77 -6.01
N GLU A 73 13.52 7.07 -6.89
CA GLU A 73 14.78 7.68 -6.47
C GLU A 73 14.57 9.05 -5.80
N LYS A 74 13.61 9.84 -6.27
CA LYS A 74 13.26 11.12 -5.64
C LYS A 74 12.58 10.95 -4.29
N VAL A 75 11.67 9.98 -4.13
CA VAL A 75 11.05 9.66 -2.83
C VAL A 75 12.14 9.31 -1.83
N ALA A 76 12.99 8.34 -2.19
CA ALA A 76 14.04 7.86 -1.29
C ALA A 76 15.09 8.92 -0.96
N GLN A 77 15.41 9.83 -1.90
CA GLN A 77 16.36 10.93 -1.66
C GLN A 77 15.83 11.98 -0.68
N ASN A 78 14.50 12.13 -0.58
CA ASN A 78 13.88 13.10 0.30
C ASN A 78 13.55 12.52 1.69
N ILE A 79 13.48 11.19 1.82
CA ILE A 79 13.29 10.52 3.11
C ILE A 79 14.65 10.40 3.82
N GLN A 80 14.77 11.06 4.96
CA GLN A 80 15.95 10.93 5.82
C GLN A 80 15.59 10.13 7.06
N ILE A 81 16.12 8.93 7.16
CA ILE A 81 15.92 8.08 8.34
C ILE A 81 16.94 8.45 9.42
N ASP A 82 16.44 8.99 10.54
CA ASP A 82 17.25 9.13 11.76
C ASP A 82 17.25 7.81 12.51
N SER A 83 18.35 7.08 12.45
CA SER A 83 18.50 5.77 13.09
C SER A 83 18.42 5.79 14.63
N ASN A 84 18.45 6.96 15.26
CA ASN A 84 18.32 7.12 16.72
C ASN A 84 16.89 7.44 17.14
N LYS A 85 15.99 7.63 16.19
CA LYS A 85 14.60 8.00 16.42
C LYS A 85 13.66 6.98 15.79
N LEU A 86 12.44 6.95 16.28
CA LEU A 86 11.36 6.28 15.59
C LEU A 86 11.01 7.06 14.32
N ASN A 87 10.91 6.38 13.18
CA ASN A 87 10.43 6.95 11.94
C ASN A 87 9.18 6.17 11.50
N ILE A 88 8.09 6.88 11.19
CA ILE A 88 6.87 6.29 10.67
C ILE A 88 6.58 6.96 9.32
N LEU A 89 6.53 6.17 8.26
CA LEU A 89 6.24 6.64 6.91
C LEU A 89 4.83 6.20 6.52
N PHE A 90 3.96 7.15 6.23
CA PHE A 90 2.65 6.94 5.63
C PHE A 90 2.80 7.24 4.14
N PHE A 91 2.93 6.19 3.33
CA PHE A 91 3.19 6.35 1.90
C PHE A 91 1.94 6.88 1.19
N ASP A 92 2.14 7.84 0.28
CA ASP A 92 1.12 8.18 -0.70
C ASP A 92 1.11 7.09 -1.79
N VAL A 93 0.19 6.17 -1.66
CA VAL A 93 -0.11 5.10 -2.61
C VAL A 93 -1.51 5.25 -3.20
N GLY A 94 -1.99 6.51 -3.25
CA GLY A 94 -3.35 6.81 -3.68
C GLY A 94 -4.39 6.37 -2.65
N GLN A 95 -5.52 5.81 -3.12
CA GLN A 95 -6.61 5.37 -2.25
C GLN A 95 -6.29 4.00 -1.66
N ALA A 96 -5.42 3.97 -0.63
CA ALA A 96 -4.93 2.74 0.02
C ALA A 96 -4.10 3.06 1.27
N ASP A 97 -3.80 2.05 2.09
CA ASP A 97 -2.90 2.14 3.23
C ASP A 97 -1.57 1.45 2.95
N CYS A 98 -0.48 2.14 3.29
CA CYS A 98 0.86 1.56 3.38
C CYS A 98 1.67 2.35 4.41
N ILE A 99 2.03 1.72 5.52
CA ILE A 99 2.72 2.38 6.64
C ILE A 99 3.96 1.58 7.01
N LEU A 100 5.11 2.24 7.02
CA LEU A 100 6.38 1.63 7.42
C LEU A 100 6.89 2.27 8.72
N VAL A 101 7.02 1.47 9.76
CA VAL A 101 7.58 1.89 11.05
C VAL A 101 9.01 1.39 11.15
N LEU A 102 9.94 2.30 11.39
CA LEU A 102 11.38 2.03 11.46
C LEU A 102 11.94 2.47 12.81
N ASN A 103 12.64 1.56 13.49
CA ASN A 103 13.33 1.86 14.73
C ASN A 103 14.66 1.08 14.81
N LYS A 104 15.78 1.80 14.88
CA LYS A 104 17.14 1.24 15.05
C LYS A 104 17.46 0.08 14.08
N GLY A 105 17.06 0.22 12.80
CA GLY A 105 17.32 -0.76 11.76
C GLY A 105 16.36 -1.95 11.73
N LYS A 106 15.33 -1.95 12.55
CA LYS A 106 14.23 -2.90 12.56
C LYS A 106 12.97 -2.23 12.02
N CYS A 107 12.07 -3.01 11.41
CA CYS A 107 10.88 -2.43 10.84
C CYS A 107 9.62 -3.29 10.94
N VAL A 108 8.49 -2.60 10.90
CA VAL A 108 7.15 -3.15 10.76
C VAL A 108 6.52 -2.52 9.53
N LEU A 109 5.97 -3.33 8.62
CA LEU A 109 5.13 -2.86 7.52
C LEU A 109 3.67 -3.15 7.87
N ILE A 110 2.83 -2.12 7.88
CA ILE A 110 1.39 -2.22 8.08
C ILE A 110 0.73 -1.86 6.75
N ASP A 111 0.06 -2.81 6.15
CA ASP A 111 -0.55 -2.75 4.82
C ASP A 111 0.43 -2.45 3.66
N ALA A 112 0.03 -2.71 2.44
CA ALA A 112 0.87 -2.61 1.25
C ALA A 112 0.09 -2.17 0.00
N GLY A 113 -0.89 -1.30 0.16
CA GLY A 113 -1.59 -0.69 -0.95
C GLY A 113 -2.39 -1.65 -1.82
N ASN A 114 -2.79 -1.17 -2.99
CA ASN A 114 -3.49 -1.96 -4.00
C ASN A 114 -2.55 -2.91 -4.75
N SER A 115 -3.11 -3.80 -5.55
CA SER A 115 -2.34 -4.73 -6.40
C SER A 115 -1.38 -4.04 -7.37
N GLY A 116 -1.67 -2.81 -7.78
CA GLY A 116 -0.82 -2.00 -8.66
C GLY A 116 0.35 -1.32 -7.94
N ASP A 117 0.31 -1.18 -6.62
CA ASP A 117 1.27 -0.39 -5.84
C ASP A 117 2.49 -1.20 -5.38
N GLY A 118 2.38 -2.55 -5.43
CA GLY A 118 3.36 -3.45 -4.82
C GLY A 118 4.79 -3.23 -5.29
N GLU A 119 5.02 -3.06 -6.60
CA GLU A 119 6.36 -2.82 -7.15
C GLU A 119 6.94 -1.47 -6.68
N PHE A 120 6.12 -0.43 -6.62
CA PHE A 120 6.51 0.88 -6.12
C PHE A 120 6.91 0.82 -4.65
N ILE A 121 6.08 0.18 -3.81
CA ILE A 121 6.33 0.04 -2.36
C ILE A 121 7.63 -0.75 -2.13
N VAL A 122 7.83 -1.87 -2.83
CA VAL A 122 9.06 -2.67 -2.77
C VAL A 122 10.28 -1.82 -3.10
N ASN A 123 10.24 -1.08 -4.18
CA ASN A 123 11.36 -0.24 -4.61
C ASN A 123 11.61 0.90 -3.62
N GLY A 124 10.57 1.54 -3.09
CA GLY A 124 10.68 2.56 -2.05
C GLY A 124 11.35 2.04 -0.78
N ILE A 125 10.91 0.89 -0.27
CA ILE A 125 11.50 0.25 0.92
C ILE A 125 12.96 -0.17 0.67
N LYS A 126 13.28 -0.76 -0.50
CA LYS A 126 14.65 -1.11 -0.87
C LYS A 126 15.57 0.10 -0.98
N ALA A 127 15.06 1.21 -1.49
CA ALA A 127 15.81 2.46 -1.58
C ALA A 127 16.19 3.06 -0.21
N LEU A 128 15.47 2.69 0.85
CA LEU A 128 15.82 2.98 2.25
C LEU A 128 16.89 2.01 2.82
N GLY A 129 17.40 1.07 2.02
CA GLY A 129 18.41 0.09 2.45
C GLY A 129 17.85 -1.06 3.27
N ILE A 130 16.54 -1.31 3.22
CA ILE A 130 15.88 -2.37 3.97
C ILE A 130 15.88 -3.64 3.12
N GLU A 131 16.39 -4.74 3.69
CA GLU A 131 16.42 -6.07 3.06
C GLU A 131 15.50 -7.06 3.80
N LYS A 132 15.21 -6.79 5.07
CA LYS A 132 14.37 -7.61 5.93
C LYS A 132 13.29 -6.76 6.59
N ILE A 133 12.05 -7.28 6.62
CA ILE A 133 10.94 -6.72 7.38
C ILE A 133 10.66 -7.65 8.56
N ASP A 134 10.82 -7.14 9.80
CA ASP A 134 10.71 -7.98 10.98
C ASP A 134 9.26 -8.42 11.22
N TYR A 135 8.29 -7.56 10.94
CA TYR A 135 6.86 -7.86 11.02
C TYR A 135 6.11 -7.25 9.84
N VAL A 136 5.27 -8.04 9.18
CA VAL A 136 4.31 -7.59 8.18
C VAL A 136 2.91 -7.78 8.74
N VAL A 137 2.10 -6.74 8.72
CA VAL A 137 0.72 -6.75 9.20
C VAL A 137 -0.21 -6.37 8.07
N GLY A 138 -1.03 -7.30 7.59
CA GLY A 138 -2.21 -6.98 6.80
C GLY A 138 -3.35 -6.72 7.76
N THR A 139 -3.85 -5.49 7.83
CA THR A 139 -4.89 -5.15 8.81
C THR A 139 -6.16 -5.93 8.56
N HIS A 140 -6.58 -6.03 7.32
CA HIS A 140 -7.72 -6.83 6.85
C HIS A 140 -7.59 -7.16 5.36
N ILE A 141 -8.54 -7.92 4.81
CA ILE A 141 -8.38 -8.58 3.51
C ILE A 141 -8.79 -7.77 2.28
N HIS A 142 -9.09 -6.48 2.37
CA HIS A 142 -9.41 -5.66 1.20
C HIS A 142 -8.18 -5.36 0.35
N GLU A 143 -8.41 -5.08 -0.94
CA GLU A 143 -7.35 -4.90 -1.94
C GLU A 143 -6.45 -3.71 -1.62
N ASP A 144 -7.02 -2.59 -1.19
CA ASP A 144 -6.32 -1.36 -0.84
C ASP A 144 -5.46 -1.45 0.44
N HIS A 145 -5.42 -2.64 1.06
CA HIS A 145 -4.55 -2.96 2.20
C HIS A 145 -3.57 -4.09 1.90
N ILE A 146 -4.06 -5.19 1.29
CA ILE A 146 -3.19 -6.36 1.05
C ILE A 146 -2.87 -6.61 -0.42
N GLY A 147 -3.30 -5.73 -1.32
CA GLY A 147 -3.12 -5.90 -2.76
C GLY A 147 -1.67 -6.06 -3.19
N GLY A 148 -0.78 -5.26 -2.61
CA GLY A 148 0.66 -5.30 -2.85
C GLY A 148 1.44 -6.32 -2.01
N MET A 149 0.82 -6.99 -1.01
CA MET A 149 1.52 -7.86 -0.06
C MET A 149 2.29 -9.00 -0.71
N SER A 150 1.80 -9.57 -1.82
CA SER A 150 2.53 -10.62 -2.53
C SER A 150 3.91 -10.16 -3.03
N TYR A 151 4.02 -8.90 -3.47
CA TYR A 151 5.30 -8.33 -3.90
C TYR A 151 6.26 -8.13 -2.71
N ILE A 152 5.71 -7.81 -1.53
CA ILE A 152 6.49 -7.69 -0.28
C ILE A 152 7.07 -9.06 0.09
N VAL A 153 6.22 -10.09 0.15
CA VAL A 153 6.63 -11.47 0.47
C VAL A 153 7.68 -11.98 -0.54
N ASP A 154 7.50 -11.70 -1.83
CA ASP A 154 8.44 -12.14 -2.87
C ASP A 154 9.81 -11.44 -2.79
N SER A 155 9.87 -10.23 -2.22
CA SER A 155 11.02 -9.31 -2.33
C SER A 155 11.86 -9.16 -1.08
N PHE A 156 11.35 -9.52 0.11
CA PHE A 156 12.02 -9.32 1.39
C PHE A 156 12.08 -10.61 2.20
N ASP A 157 13.08 -10.69 3.09
CA ASP A 157 13.03 -11.61 4.22
C ASP A 157 11.99 -11.10 5.21
N ILE A 158 11.06 -11.99 5.64
CA ILE A 158 10.00 -11.65 6.58
C ILE A 158 10.22 -12.40 7.89
N GLY A 159 10.10 -11.68 9.02
CA GLY A 159 10.16 -12.30 10.34
C GLY A 159 8.84 -12.99 10.68
N GLU A 160 7.79 -12.22 10.88
CA GLU A 160 6.44 -12.74 11.12
C GLU A 160 5.42 -12.00 10.26
N PHE A 161 4.43 -12.75 9.77
CA PHE A 161 3.36 -12.22 8.92
C PHE A 161 2.01 -12.39 9.62
N TYR A 162 1.36 -11.27 9.95
CA TYR A 162 0.07 -11.23 10.61
C TYR A 162 -1.04 -10.85 9.62
N LEU A 163 -2.14 -11.57 9.66
CA LEU A 163 -3.34 -11.28 8.90
C LEU A 163 -4.54 -11.89 9.63
N PRO A 164 -5.70 -11.23 9.72
CA PRO A 164 -6.91 -11.87 10.19
C PRO A 164 -7.24 -13.09 9.34
N TYR A 165 -7.54 -14.20 10.02
CA TYR A 165 -7.84 -15.44 9.32
C TYR A 165 -9.13 -15.32 8.50
N ASN A 166 -9.09 -15.71 7.23
CA ASN A 166 -10.26 -15.76 6.35
C ASN A 166 -10.16 -16.91 5.36
N GLU A 167 -10.93 -17.97 5.58
CA GLU A 167 -10.97 -19.12 4.68
C GLU A 167 -11.81 -18.91 3.41
N THR A 168 -12.73 -17.93 3.41
CA THR A 168 -13.74 -17.81 2.36
C THR A 168 -13.33 -16.89 1.22
N THR A 169 -12.31 -16.06 1.41
CA THR A 169 -11.87 -15.09 0.40
C THR A 169 -11.28 -15.78 -0.82
N THR A 170 -11.86 -15.46 -1.99
CA THR A 170 -11.47 -16.03 -3.28
C THR A 170 -10.89 -15.01 -4.25
N THR A 171 -10.59 -13.79 -3.79
CA THR A 171 -10.06 -12.70 -4.61
C THR A 171 -8.70 -13.05 -5.22
N THR A 172 -8.37 -12.45 -6.35
CA THR A 172 -7.14 -12.74 -7.09
C THR A 172 -5.90 -12.35 -6.30
N TYR A 173 -5.89 -11.15 -5.67
CA TYR A 173 -4.77 -10.66 -4.88
C TYR A 173 -4.53 -11.52 -3.63
N TYR A 174 -5.59 -11.95 -2.93
CA TYR A 174 -5.46 -12.84 -1.78
C TYR A 174 -4.88 -14.20 -2.16
N LYS A 175 -5.36 -14.80 -3.25
CA LYS A 175 -4.77 -16.06 -3.77
C LYS A 175 -3.31 -15.89 -4.15
N LYS A 176 -2.94 -14.77 -4.76
CA LYS A 176 -1.56 -14.46 -5.09
C LYS A 176 -0.69 -14.36 -3.84
N LEU A 177 -1.19 -13.66 -2.80
CA LEU A 177 -0.52 -13.58 -1.50
C LEU A 177 -0.29 -14.98 -0.89
N LEU A 178 -1.32 -15.83 -0.83
CA LEU A 178 -1.19 -17.21 -0.31
C LEU A 178 -0.18 -18.04 -1.12
N THR A 179 -0.11 -17.83 -2.44
CA THR A 179 0.87 -18.49 -3.30
C THR A 179 2.28 -18.05 -2.94
N SER A 180 2.53 -16.73 -2.85
CA SER A 180 3.84 -16.16 -2.46
C SER A 180 4.29 -16.67 -1.09
N LEU A 181 3.40 -16.65 -0.09
CA LEU A 181 3.68 -17.18 1.26
C LEU A 181 4.09 -18.65 1.20
N THR A 182 3.33 -19.48 0.42
CA THR A 182 3.64 -20.90 0.27
C THR A 182 4.99 -21.14 -0.43
N GLU A 183 5.29 -20.39 -1.49
CA GLU A 183 6.55 -20.51 -2.23
C GLU A 183 7.78 -20.08 -1.42
N LYS A 184 7.58 -19.16 -0.47
CA LYS A 184 8.61 -18.67 0.47
C LYS A 184 8.68 -19.48 1.76
N GLU A 185 7.84 -20.49 1.93
CA GLU A 185 7.72 -21.27 3.18
C GLU A 185 7.34 -20.42 4.39
N GLU A 186 6.71 -19.25 4.15
CA GLU A 186 6.19 -18.36 5.16
C GLU A 186 4.76 -18.76 5.57
N SER A 187 4.36 -18.41 6.77
CA SER A 187 3.03 -18.69 7.29
C SER A 187 2.39 -17.45 7.92
N ILE A 188 1.08 -17.36 7.80
CA ILE A 188 0.30 -16.40 8.56
C ILE A 188 0.31 -16.83 10.04
N VAL A 189 0.77 -15.94 10.90
CA VAL A 189 0.74 -16.12 12.35
C VAL A 189 -0.54 -15.49 12.88
N GLU A 190 -1.31 -16.27 13.62
CA GLU A 190 -2.51 -15.76 14.30
C GLU A 190 -2.10 -14.81 15.42
N ILE A 191 -2.71 -13.63 15.47
CA ILE A 191 -2.49 -12.61 16.50
C ILE A 191 -3.83 -12.24 17.14
N ASN A 192 -3.85 -12.05 18.45
CA ASN A 192 -5.06 -11.85 19.20
C ASN A 192 -5.04 -10.54 20.00
N VAL A 193 -6.19 -10.06 20.42
CA VAL A 193 -6.29 -8.86 21.27
C VAL A 193 -5.45 -9.02 22.54
N GLY A 194 -4.58 -8.05 22.79
CA GLY A 194 -3.64 -8.04 23.91
C GLY A 194 -2.29 -8.69 23.62
N ASP A 195 -2.09 -9.32 22.44
CA ASP A 195 -0.79 -9.78 22.00
C ASP A 195 0.15 -8.60 21.74
N LYS A 196 1.44 -8.83 21.98
CA LYS A 196 2.47 -7.79 21.91
C LYS A 196 3.67 -8.26 21.11
N PHE A 197 4.21 -7.35 20.32
CA PHE A 197 5.49 -7.52 19.66
C PHE A 197 6.28 -6.21 19.69
N SER A 198 7.55 -6.22 19.34
CA SER A 198 8.36 -5.01 19.37
C SER A 198 9.45 -5.02 18.31
N VAL A 199 9.80 -3.84 17.85
CA VAL A 199 11.03 -3.56 17.12
C VAL A 199 11.86 -2.63 18.00
N GLU A 200 12.88 -3.24 18.65
CA GLU A 200 13.71 -2.60 19.65
C GLU A 200 12.87 -2.04 20.83
N ASP A 201 12.87 -0.73 21.04
CA ASP A 201 12.11 -0.05 22.09
C ASP A 201 10.75 0.52 21.63
N ALA A 202 10.37 0.26 20.39
CA ALA A 202 9.02 0.54 19.87
C ALA A 202 8.12 -0.69 20.12
N ASN A 203 7.14 -0.55 21.01
CA ASN A 203 6.32 -1.65 21.50
C ASN A 203 4.90 -1.56 20.95
N PHE A 204 4.45 -2.63 20.28
CA PHE A 204 3.12 -2.75 19.71
C PHE A 204 2.23 -3.62 20.59
N GLU A 205 0.97 -3.27 20.70
CA GLU A 205 -0.11 -4.07 21.30
C GLU A 205 -1.30 -4.12 20.34
N VAL A 206 -1.89 -5.30 20.20
CA VAL A 206 -3.11 -5.51 19.42
C VAL A 206 -4.31 -5.06 20.24
N MET A 207 -4.93 -3.98 19.81
CA MET A 207 -6.09 -3.39 20.47
C MET A 207 -7.41 -4.02 20.01
N ALA A 208 -7.48 -4.42 18.73
CA ALA A 208 -8.62 -5.11 18.13
C ALA A 208 -8.16 -6.04 17.03
N VAL A 209 -8.86 -7.13 16.88
CA VAL A 209 -8.88 -8.02 15.72
C VAL A 209 -10.11 -8.92 15.84
N ASP A 210 -10.71 -9.31 14.73
CA ASP A 210 -11.78 -10.29 14.68
C ASP A 210 -11.42 -11.36 13.64
N HIS A 211 -11.32 -12.61 14.08
CA HIS A 211 -11.06 -13.78 13.24
C HIS A 211 -12.34 -14.51 12.81
N SER A 212 -13.52 -14.01 13.20
CA SER A 212 -14.77 -14.51 12.69
C SER A 212 -14.91 -14.14 11.20
N GLU A 213 -15.90 -14.68 10.53
CA GLU A 213 -16.27 -14.26 9.17
C GLU A 213 -17.37 -13.19 9.25
N PRO A 214 -17.03 -11.93 9.53
CA PRO A 214 -18.03 -10.90 9.65
C PRO A 214 -18.62 -10.57 8.28
N GLU A 215 -19.85 -10.07 8.26
CA GLU A 215 -20.47 -9.51 7.05
C GLU A 215 -19.67 -8.31 6.51
N ASN A 216 -18.91 -7.64 7.38
CA ASN A 216 -18.06 -6.50 7.06
C ASN A 216 -16.59 -6.81 7.38
N ALA A 217 -15.78 -7.03 6.35
CA ALA A 217 -14.36 -7.33 6.51
C ALA A 217 -13.54 -6.20 7.13
N ASN A 218 -13.98 -4.93 7.05
CA ASN A 218 -13.32 -3.80 7.70
C ASN A 218 -13.20 -4.02 9.21
N ASN A 219 -14.23 -4.61 9.83
CA ASN A 219 -14.25 -4.87 11.26
C ASN A 219 -13.36 -6.04 11.72
N THR A 220 -12.72 -6.74 10.78
CA THR A 220 -11.62 -7.69 11.10
C THR A 220 -10.29 -6.99 11.32
N SER A 221 -10.18 -5.71 11.05
CA SER A 221 -8.92 -4.96 11.10
C SER A 221 -8.12 -5.23 12.37
N ILE A 222 -6.85 -5.59 12.21
CA ILE A 222 -5.87 -5.58 13.28
C ILE A 222 -5.60 -4.12 13.63
N VAL A 223 -6.13 -3.67 14.75
CA VAL A 223 -5.87 -2.34 15.30
C VAL A 223 -4.67 -2.39 16.22
N LEU A 224 -3.67 -1.56 15.98
CA LEU A 224 -2.41 -1.56 16.71
C LEU A 224 -2.22 -0.26 17.50
N GLU A 225 -1.91 -0.37 18.78
CA GLU A 225 -1.29 0.73 19.54
C GLU A 225 0.23 0.53 19.56
N LEU A 226 0.98 1.56 19.21
CA LEU A 226 2.43 1.60 19.33
C LEU A 226 2.80 2.59 20.45
N VAL A 227 3.66 2.17 21.34
CA VAL A 227 4.25 3.01 22.39
C VAL A 227 5.75 3.12 22.18
N PHE A 228 6.23 4.37 22.06
CA PHE A 228 7.65 4.70 21.98
C PHE A 228 7.99 5.87 22.90
N GLY A 229 8.78 5.61 23.94
CA GLY A 229 9.01 6.58 25.01
C GLY A 229 7.71 6.97 25.70
N ASN A 230 7.35 8.26 25.65
CA ASN A 230 6.12 8.81 26.20
C ASN A 230 5.04 8.99 25.12
N GLN A 231 5.32 8.64 23.88
CA GLN A 231 4.42 8.85 22.75
C GLN A 231 3.64 7.58 22.41
N LYS A 232 2.36 7.74 22.05
CA LYS A 232 1.44 6.68 21.67
C LYS A 232 0.85 6.95 20.29
N TYR A 233 0.80 5.91 19.48
CA TYR A 233 0.30 5.95 18.10
C TYR A 233 -0.75 4.87 17.93
N LEU A 234 -1.90 5.21 17.34
CA LEU A 234 -2.99 4.26 17.10
C LEU A 234 -3.24 4.12 15.60
N PHE A 235 -3.14 2.89 15.10
CA PHE A 235 -3.39 2.53 13.71
C PHE A 235 -4.68 1.75 13.63
N MET A 236 -5.72 2.35 13.03
CA MET A 236 -7.08 1.79 13.04
C MET A 236 -7.34 0.79 11.90
N GLY A 237 -6.49 0.74 10.86
CA GLY A 237 -6.87 0.11 9.61
C GLY A 237 -8.18 0.70 9.11
N ASP A 238 -9.14 -0.16 8.77
CA ASP A 238 -10.49 0.25 8.36
C ASP A 238 -11.56 -0.08 9.40
N ALA A 239 -11.15 -0.31 10.65
CA ALA A 239 -12.06 -0.55 11.76
C ALA A 239 -13.14 0.53 11.83
N GLU A 240 -14.40 0.10 11.90
CA GLU A 240 -15.57 0.96 11.89
C GLU A 240 -16.11 1.18 13.31
N THR A 241 -17.24 1.91 13.42
CA THR A 241 -17.83 2.31 14.72
C THR A 241 -18.18 1.14 15.61
N GLU A 242 -18.50 -0.02 15.07
CA GLU A 242 -18.75 -1.25 15.87
C GLU A 242 -17.52 -1.68 16.66
N VAL A 243 -16.33 -1.53 16.05
CA VAL A 243 -15.05 -1.82 16.71
C VAL A 243 -14.72 -0.73 17.74
N GLU A 244 -14.98 0.54 17.38
CA GLU A 244 -14.75 1.68 18.25
C GLU A 244 -15.61 1.61 19.53
N ASP A 245 -16.90 1.30 19.39
CA ASP A 245 -17.88 1.26 20.48
C ASP A 245 -17.71 0.03 21.39
N GLY A 246 -17.11 -1.04 20.86
CA GLY A 246 -16.96 -2.31 21.57
C GLY A 246 -15.95 -2.30 22.73
N ARG A 247 -15.22 -1.19 22.94
CA ARG A 247 -14.11 -1.12 23.90
C ARG A 247 -13.85 0.27 24.45
N LYS A 248 -12.96 0.35 25.45
CA LYS A 248 -12.42 1.61 25.93
C LYS A 248 -11.08 1.89 25.28
N TRP A 249 -10.89 3.12 24.88
CA TRP A 249 -9.66 3.61 24.29
C TRP A 249 -8.91 4.52 25.25
N ASN A 250 -7.58 4.45 25.20
CA ASN A 250 -6.72 5.42 25.88
C ASN A 250 -6.50 6.65 24.99
N ASP A 251 -6.08 7.73 25.60
CA ASP A 251 -5.53 8.88 24.88
C ASP A 251 -4.28 8.48 24.09
N VAL A 252 -4.11 9.04 22.90
CA VAL A 252 -2.95 8.83 22.03
C VAL A 252 -2.45 10.15 21.48
N ASP A 253 -1.16 10.23 21.13
CA ASP A 253 -0.59 11.44 20.54
C ASP A 253 -0.89 11.51 19.03
N VAL A 254 -0.89 10.36 18.35
CA VAL A 254 -1.08 10.26 16.91
C VAL A 254 -2.12 9.20 16.56
N LEU A 255 -3.06 9.57 15.71
CA LEU A 255 -4.08 8.68 15.16
C LEU A 255 -3.92 8.52 13.65
N LYS A 256 -3.72 7.29 13.14
CA LYS A 256 -4.08 6.96 11.77
C LYS A 256 -5.59 6.78 11.73
N VAL A 257 -6.27 7.69 11.08
CA VAL A 257 -7.74 7.73 11.00
C VAL A 257 -8.26 6.46 10.30
N GLY A 258 -9.31 5.88 10.84
CA GLY A 258 -9.91 4.66 10.30
C GLY A 258 -10.57 4.87 8.94
N HIS A 259 -10.51 3.84 8.10
CA HIS A 259 -11.23 3.70 6.84
C HIS A 259 -11.12 4.94 5.95
N HIS A 260 -9.90 5.46 5.79
CA HIS A 260 -9.55 6.62 4.96
C HIS A 260 -10.44 7.86 5.22
N GLY A 261 -11.00 7.99 6.41
CA GLY A 261 -11.94 9.05 6.77
C GLY A 261 -13.37 8.82 6.25
N SER A 262 -13.82 7.55 6.15
CA SER A 262 -15.21 7.17 5.85
C SER A 262 -16.17 7.56 6.99
N ASN A 263 -17.43 7.82 6.64
CA ASN A 263 -18.49 8.09 7.62
C ASN A 263 -18.79 6.91 8.57
N THR A 264 -18.35 5.70 8.21
CA THR A 264 -18.58 4.48 8.98
C THR A 264 -17.63 4.34 10.16
N SER A 265 -16.56 5.15 10.21
CA SER A 265 -15.52 5.15 11.25
C SER A 265 -15.38 6.51 11.94
N THR A 266 -14.45 6.58 12.87
CA THR A 266 -13.98 7.82 13.53
C THR A 266 -15.13 8.60 14.15
N SER A 267 -15.87 7.90 15.06
CA SER A 267 -16.99 8.48 15.80
C SER A 267 -16.53 9.61 16.72
N GLN A 268 -17.45 10.51 17.09
CA GLN A 268 -17.13 11.59 18.04
C GLN A 268 -16.81 11.02 19.44
N GLU A 269 -17.49 9.94 19.83
CA GLU A 269 -17.29 9.24 21.10
C GLU A 269 -15.90 8.63 21.18
N PHE A 270 -15.43 7.99 20.10
CA PHE A 270 -14.08 7.46 19.95
C PHE A 270 -13.05 8.60 20.02
N LEU A 271 -13.23 9.65 19.21
CA LEU A 271 -12.33 10.79 19.18
C LEU A 271 -12.21 11.51 20.54
N ASN A 272 -13.30 11.56 21.34
CA ASN A 272 -13.26 12.13 22.67
C ASN A 272 -12.44 11.28 23.66
N GLN A 273 -12.27 9.99 23.39
CA GLN A 273 -11.43 9.10 24.21
C GLN A 273 -9.96 9.18 23.79
N VAL A 274 -9.68 9.04 22.50
CA VAL A 274 -8.29 9.00 21.99
C VAL A 274 -7.63 10.36 21.93
N ALA A 275 -8.41 11.44 21.75
CA ALA A 275 -8.01 12.86 21.77
C ALA A 275 -6.64 13.17 21.13
N PRO A 276 -6.34 12.73 19.90
CA PRO A 276 -5.02 12.82 19.30
C PRO A 276 -4.60 14.28 19.04
N GLU A 277 -3.32 14.59 19.24
CA GLU A 277 -2.73 15.86 18.81
C GLU A 277 -2.55 15.91 17.29
N ILE A 278 -2.24 14.76 16.67
CA ILE A 278 -2.02 14.60 15.23
C ILE A 278 -2.94 13.50 14.70
N SER A 279 -3.63 13.77 13.60
CA SER A 279 -4.44 12.80 12.87
C SER A 279 -3.94 12.69 11.43
N ILE A 280 -3.66 11.46 10.97
CA ILE A 280 -3.17 11.18 9.63
C ILE A 280 -4.22 10.38 8.87
N ILE A 281 -4.53 10.81 7.65
CA ILE A 281 -5.49 10.17 6.75
C ILE A 281 -4.73 9.73 5.50
N SER A 282 -4.57 8.41 5.29
CA SER A 282 -4.15 7.89 3.99
C SER A 282 -5.35 7.90 3.07
N VAL A 283 -5.26 8.58 1.96
CA VAL A 283 -6.37 8.79 1.02
C VAL A 283 -5.83 9.27 -0.32
N GLY A 284 -6.45 8.89 -1.43
CA GLY A 284 -6.00 9.27 -2.77
C GLY A 284 -6.61 10.58 -3.25
N GLU A 285 -5.83 11.39 -3.96
CA GLU A 285 -6.31 12.59 -4.63
C GLU A 285 -7.41 12.24 -5.65
N GLY A 286 -8.53 12.98 -5.61
CA GLY A 286 -9.64 12.78 -6.54
C GLY A 286 -10.31 11.40 -6.49
N ASN A 287 -10.17 10.65 -5.38
CA ASN A 287 -10.73 9.32 -5.24
C ASN A 287 -12.24 9.27 -5.50
N SER A 288 -12.72 8.17 -6.10
CA SER A 288 -14.12 8.00 -6.49
C SER A 288 -15.09 7.82 -5.33
N TYR A 289 -14.58 7.56 -4.12
CA TYR A 289 -15.37 7.37 -2.90
C TYR A 289 -15.75 8.70 -2.24
N GLY A 290 -15.10 9.81 -2.65
CA GLY A 290 -15.27 11.13 -2.05
C GLY A 290 -14.83 11.14 -0.58
N LEU A 291 -13.67 10.54 -0.30
CA LEU A 291 -13.00 10.49 1.00
C LEU A 291 -11.87 11.54 1.05
N PRO A 292 -11.53 12.02 2.25
CA PRO A 292 -12.27 11.85 3.50
C PRO A 292 -13.60 12.61 3.48
N LYS A 293 -14.58 12.13 4.25
CA LYS A 293 -15.87 12.81 4.33
C LYS A 293 -15.77 14.10 5.16
N ASP A 294 -16.46 15.15 4.75
CA ASP A 294 -16.54 16.44 5.47
C ASP A 294 -16.92 16.26 6.95
N LYS A 295 -17.80 15.29 7.23
CA LYS A 295 -18.24 14.97 8.59
C LYS A 295 -17.06 14.53 9.46
N ILE A 296 -16.12 13.77 8.91
CA ILE A 296 -14.93 13.29 9.65
C ILE A 296 -13.96 14.45 9.87
N LEU A 297 -13.70 15.25 8.83
CA LEU A 297 -12.86 16.46 8.97
C LEU A 297 -13.42 17.39 10.05
N THR A 298 -14.74 17.66 10.03
CA THR A 298 -15.40 18.48 11.05
C THR A 298 -15.26 17.90 12.46
N ARG A 299 -15.31 16.58 12.65
CA ARG A 299 -15.11 15.93 13.95
C ARG A 299 -13.67 16.10 14.44
N LEU A 300 -12.69 15.90 13.54
CA LEU A 300 -11.28 16.07 13.85
C LEU A 300 -10.96 17.54 14.20
N GLU A 301 -11.44 18.49 13.40
CA GLU A 301 -11.30 19.92 13.67
C GLU A 301 -11.91 20.31 15.03
N LYS A 302 -13.05 19.73 15.39
CA LYS A 302 -13.74 20.01 16.66
C LYS A 302 -12.94 19.60 17.89
N ILE A 303 -12.13 18.54 17.82
CA ILE A 303 -11.25 18.13 18.91
C ILE A 303 -9.90 18.87 18.90
N GLY A 304 -9.63 19.68 17.85
CA GLY A 304 -8.44 20.51 17.75
C GLY A 304 -7.17 19.77 17.31
N THR A 305 -7.30 18.55 16.72
CA THR A 305 -6.16 17.79 16.20
C THR A 305 -5.59 18.44 14.93
N THR A 306 -4.29 18.34 14.73
CA THR A 306 -3.66 18.73 13.46
C THR A 306 -3.85 17.61 12.44
N ILE A 307 -4.44 17.93 11.28
CA ILE A 307 -4.78 16.93 10.25
C ILE A 307 -3.74 16.97 9.14
N TYR A 308 -3.19 15.78 8.81
CA TYR A 308 -2.36 15.54 7.62
C TYR A 308 -3.03 14.51 6.73
N ARG A 309 -2.90 14.68 5.40
CA ARG A 309 -3.58 13.84 4.41
C ARG A 309 -2.63 13.52 3.26
N THR A 310 -2.52 12.25 2.86
CA THR A 310 -1.62 11.86 1.77
C THR A 310 -2.01 12.48 0.42
N ASP A 311 -3.30 12.71 0.15
CA ASP A 311 -3.76 13.37 -1.07
C ASP A 311 -3.41 14.88 -1.17
N ASN A 312 -3.06 15.52 -0.05
CA ASN A 312 -2.68 16.93 0.00
C ASN A 312 -1.19 17.13 0.31
N ASP A 313 -0.61 16.23 1.09
CA ASP A 313 0.70 16.38 1.71
C ASP A 313 1.75 15.41 1.11
N GLY A 314 1.33 14.53 0.18
CA GLY A 314 2.17 13.46 -0.34
C GLY A 314 2.48 12.40 0.73
N THR A 315 3.61 11.72 0.60
CA THR A 315 4.10 10.81 1.65
C THR A 315 4.43 11.59 2.91
N ILE A 316 3.91 11.14 4.05
CA ILE A 316 4.09 11.80 5.34
C ILE A 316 5.09 10.99 6.17
N GLN A 317 6.19 11.61 6.57
CA GLN A 317 7.13 11.04 7.53
C GLN A 317 6.92 11.68 8.90
N LEU A 318 6.69 10.85 9.91
CA LEU A 318 6.70 11.23 11.32
C LEU A 318 8.02 10.77 11.94
N ILE A 319 8.71 11.66 12.62
CA ILE A 319 9.97 11.40 13.31
C ILE A 319 9.76 11.69 14.79
N SER A 320 10.01 10.70 15.65
CA SER A 320 9.82 10.86 17.10
C SER A 320 11.08 10.54 17.89
N ASP A 321 11.35 11.38 18.89
CA ASP A 321 12.39 11.13 19.90
C ASP A 321 11.83 10.46 21.18
N GLY A 322 10.56 10.06 21.15
CA GLY A 322 9.83 9.48 22.28
C GLY A 322 9.20 10.50 23.23
N ASN A 323 9.35 11.80 22.96
CA ASN A 323 8.69 12.88 23.73
C ASN A 323 7.96 13.86 22.80
N THR A 324 8.45 14.03 21.59
CA THR A 324 7.88 14.94 20.58
C THR A 324 7.81 14.25 19.23
N ASN A 325 6.88 14.71 18.39
CA ASN A 325 6.70 14.27 17.03
C ASN A 325 6.97 15.43 16.07
N GLU A 326 7.80 15.18 15.06
CA GLU A 326 8.05 16.07 13.93
C GLU A 326 7.41 15.48 12.68
N ILE A 327 6.73 16.31 11.88
CA ILE A 327 6.14 15.86 10.60
C ILE A 327 6.93 16.48 9.45
N VAL A 328 7.32 15.63 8.52
CA VAL A 328 7.94 16.00 7.24
C VAL A 328 7.02 15.54 6.11
N LYS A 329 6.67 16.48 5.22
CA LYS A 329 5.87 16.21 4.03
C LYS A 329 6.81 15.96 2.85
N ILE A 330 6.60 14.87 2.15
CA ILE A 330 7.43 14.45 1.05
C ILE A 330 6.57 14.50 -0.22
N GLU A 331 6.64 15.63 -0.91
CA GLU A 331 5.92 15.83 -2.16
C GLU A 331 6.54 14.97 -3.27
N VAL A 332 5.95 13.82 -3.49
CA VAL A 332 6.21 13.01 -4.68
C VAL A 332 4.85 12.58 -5.22
N ASN A 333 4.42 13.26 -6.26
CA ASN A 333 3.18 12.92 -6.95
C ASN A 333 3.30 11.54 -7.58
N PHE A 334 2.53 10.61 -7.08
CA PHE A 334 2.27 9.32 -7.68
C PHE A 334 1.21 9.52 -8.75
N ASP A 335 1.58 9.47 -10.02
CA ASP A 335 0.60 9.46 -11.10
C ASP A 335 0.08 8.04 -11.31
N SER A 336 -0.95 7.67 -10.55
CA SER A 336 -1.66 6.39 -10.69
C SER A 336 -2.49 6.31 -11.98
N SER A 337 -2.46 7.33 -12.85
CA SER A 337 -3.25 7.37 -14.09
C SER A 337 -2.68 6.51 -15.22
N GLN A 338 -1.61 5.77 -15.00
CA GLN A 338 -0.95 4.93 -16.02
C GLN A 338 -1.18 3.43 -15.87
N ASN A 339 -2.16 2.98 -15.07
CA ASN A 339 -2.58 1.59 -15.02
C ASN A 339 -3.85 1.32 -15.82
#